data_e7968171cda78494fbb1e0938ea2f27a
#
_entry.id   e7968171cda78494fbb1e0938ea2f27a
#
_cell.length_a   1.000
_cell.length_b   1.000
_cell.length_c   1.000
_cell.angle_alpha   90.00
_cell.angle_beta   90.00
_cell.angle_gamma   90.00
#
_symmetry.space_group_name_H-M   'P 1'
#
loop_
_entity.id
_entity.type
_entity.pdbx_description
1 polymer ?
#
loop_
_entity_poly.entity_id
_entity_poly.type
_entity_poly.pdbx_seq_one_letter_code
_entity_poly.pdbx_strand_id
1 'polypeptide(L)'
;MQKIRNVAIIAHVDHGKTTLVDKMLLAGNLFRDNQSTGELMLDNNDLERERGITILSKNVSINYNGYKINIIDTPGHSDFGGEVERVLNMADGCLLLVDAFEGPMPQTRFVLQKAIQMGLKPIVVVNKVDKPNCRPDEVQEMVFDLMFNLDATEEQLDFPTIYGSAKQNWMSLDWRKPTDNINAVLDAIIEYIPAPE
;
A
#
# COMPACT_ATOMS: atom_id res chain seq x y z
N MET A 1 5.93 -23.64 -6.27
CA MET A 1 5.19 -22.38 -6.23
C MET A 1 6.00 -21.36 -5.47
N GLN A 2 6.22 -20.21 -6.06
CA GLN A 2 7.03 -19.18 -5.42
C GLN A 2 6.27 -18.48 -4.30
N LYS A 3 6.93 -18.35 -3.16
CA LYS A 3 6.36 -17.65 -2.01
C LYS A 3 6.88 -16.22 -1.95
N ILE A 4 6.82 -15.54 -3.09
CA ILE A 4 7.22 -14.15 -3.24
C ILE A 4 6.02 -13.37 -3.75
N ARG A 5 5.81 -12.19 -3.19
CA ARG A 5 4.77 -11.28 -3.66
C ARG A 5 5.38 -9.89 -3.83
N ASN A 6 5.23 -9.35 -5.02
CA ASN A 6 5.73 -8.00 -5.33
C ASN A 6 4.56 -7.05 -5.46
N VAL A 7 4.51 -6.06 -4.60
CA VAL A 7 3.39 -5.12 -4.56
C VAL A 7 3.91 -3.69 -4.57
N ALA A 8 3.36 -2.88 -5.46
CA ALA A 8 3.65 -1.45 -5.52
C ALA A 8 2.67 -0.71 -4.62
N ILE A 9 3.18 0.18 -3.78
CA ILE A 9 2.30 0.98 -2.92
C ILE A 9 2.06 2.34 -3.56
N ILE A 10 0.78 2.68 -3.70
CA ILE A 10 0.32 3.93 -4.30
C ILE A 10 -0.42 4.71 -3.22
N ALA A 11 0.05 5.91 -2.91
CA ALA A 11 -0.59 6.71 -1.87
C ALA A 11 -0.31 8.19 -2.12
N HIS A 12 -1.30 9.00 -1.75
CA HIS A 12 -1.09 10.44 -1.70
C HIS A 12 -0.27 10.79 -0.46
N VAL A 13 0.49 11.87 -0.55
CA VAL A 13 1.21 12.42 0.61
C VAL A 13 0.22 12.63 1.75
N ASP A 14 0.63 12.32 2.96
CA ASP A 14 -0.16 12.46 4.19
C ASP A 14 -1.30 11.44 4.36
N HIS A 15 -1.42 10.46 3.48
CA HIS A 15 -2.42 9.40 3.68
C HIS A 15 -1.92 8.26 4.56
N GLY A 16 -0.68 8.34 5.02
CA GLY A 16 -0.15 7.39 6.00
C GLY A 16 0.70 6.28 5.43
N LYS A 17 1.28 6.48 4.25
CA LYS A 17 2.09 5.44 3.59
C LYS A 17 3.27 5.01 4.45
N THR A 18 4.05 5.94 4.96
CA THR A 18 5.22 5.63 5.77
C THR A 18 4.83 4.88 7.04
N THR A 19 3.77 5.34 7.70
CA THR A 19 3.28 4.70 8.92
C THR A 19 2.83 3.27 8.64
N LEU A 20 2.11 3.05 7.55
CA LEU A 20 1.65 1.71 7.20
C LEU A 20 2.82 0.79 6.91
N VAL A 21 3.80 1.25 6.12
CA VAL A 21 4.97 0.43 5.79
C VAL A 21 5.75 0.07 7.05
N ASP A 22 5.92 1.03 7.96
CA ASP A 22 6.59 0.76 9.23
C ASP A 22 5.86 -0.32 10.04
N LYS A 23 4.52 -0.25 10.09
CA LYS A 23 3.74 -1.25 10.81
C LYS A 23 3.81 -2.62 10.15
N MET A 24 3.87 -2.65 8.82
CA MET A 24 4.05 -3.91 8.09
C MET A 24 5.42 -4.54 8.40
N LEU A 25 6.46 -3.72 8.49
CA LEU A 25 7.79 -4.21 8.88
C LEU A 25 7.78 -4.79 10.28
N LEU A 26 7.09 -4.14 11.20
CA LEU A 26 6.98 -4.62 12.57
C LEU A 26 6.20 -5.94 12.66
N ALA A 27 5.20 -6.12 11.80
CA ALA A 27 4.41 -7.33 11.79
C ALA A 27 5.17 -8.50 11.19
N GLY A 28 6.15 -8.24 10.33
CA GLY A 28 6.95 -9.29 9.71
C GLY A 28 8.10 -9.73 10.60
N ASN A 29 8.72 -10.85 10.22
CA ASN A 29 9.81 -11.43 11.00
C ASN A 29 11.12 -10.68 10.86
N LEU A 30 11.23 -9.84 9.83
CA LEU A 30 12.47 -9.11 9.57
C LEU A 30 12.89 -8.25 10.76
N PHE A 31 11.94 -7.55 11.37
CA PHE A 31 12.23 -6.64 12.46
C PHE A 31 12.71 -7.41 13.70
N ARG A 32 12.15 -8.59 13.94
CA ARG A 32 12.52 -9.41 15.10
C ARG A 32 13.95 -9.90 15.01
N ASP A 33 14.39 -10.27 13.81
CA ASP A 33 15.72 -10.85 13.62
C ASP A 33 16.81 -9.79 13.56
N ASN A 34 16.47 -8.55 13.25
CA ASN A 34 17.44 -7.47 13.06
C ASN A 34 16.98 -6.18 13.75
N GLN A 35 16.81 -6.25 15.05
CA GLN A 35 16.30 -5.12 15.81
C GLN A 35 17.17 -3.86 15.65
N SER A 36 18.49 -4.02 15.73
CA SER A 36 19.38 -2.88 15.51
C SER A 36 19.38 -2.38 14.08
N THR A 37 19.21 -3.30 13.13
CA THR A 37 19.09 -2.94 11.72
C THR A 37 17.79 -2.20 11.48
N GLY A 38 16.73 -2.58 12.19
CA GLY A 38 15.46 -1.88 12.12
C GLY A 38 15.58 -0.44 12.56
N GLU A 39 16.33 -0.18 13.61
CA GLU A 39 16.59 1.17 14.07
C GLU A 39 17.34 1.98 13.01
N LEU A 40 18.33 1.37 12.37
CA LEU A 40 19.06 2.03 11.29
C LEU A 40 18.16 2.37 10.11
N MET A 41 17.23 1.50 9.80
CA MET A 41 16.27 1.78 8.72
C MET A 41 15.38 2.98 9.05
N LEU A 42 14.94 3.08 10.30
CA LEU A 42 14.15 4.21 10.75
C LEU A 42 14.98 5.49 10.73
N ASP A 43 16.23 5.42 11.15
CA ASP A 43 17.14 6.56 11.10
C ASP A 43 17.36 7.02 9.67
N ASN A 44 17.52 6.10 8.75
CA ASN A 44 17.66 6.45 7.34
C ASN A 44 16.42 7.17 6.81
N ASN A 45 15.23 6.72 7.21
CA ASN A 45 14.01 7.38 6.83
C ASN A 45 13.92 8.80 7.39
N ASP A 46 14.38 8.99 8.62
CA ASP A 46 14.41 10.30 9.24
C ASP A 46 15.38 11.23 8.51
N LEU A 47 16.54 10.71 8.11
CA LEU A 47 17.50 11.49 7.32
C LEU A 47 16.92 11.90 5.99
N GLU A 48 16.17 11.02 5.34
CA GLU A 48 15.50 11.35 4.09
C GLU A 48 14.48 12.46 4.27
N ARG A 49 13.73 12.44 5.36
CA ARG A 49 12.76 13.48 5.66
C ARG A 49 13.44 14.82 5.91
N GLU A 50 14.53 14.80 6.65
CA GLU A 50 15.27 16.03 6.94
C GLU A 50 15.81 16.69 5.67
N ARG A 51 16.23 15.89 4.71
CA ARG A 51 16.76 16.39 3.46
C ARG A 51 15.67 16.82 2.48
N GLY A 52 14.42 16.56 2.79
CA GLY A 52 13.32 16.83 1.87
C GLY A 52 13.38 15.99 0.61
N ILE A 53 14.15 14.92 0.63
CA ILE A 53 14.32 14.04 -0.52
C ILE A 53 13.46 12.81 -0.29
N THR A 54 12.50 12.60 -1.17
CA THR A 54 11.81 11.32 -1.22
C THR A 54 12.73 10.37 -1.97
N ILE A 55 13.31 9.44 -1.28
CA ILE A 55 14.11 8.44 -1.97
C ILE A 55 13.16 7.53 -2.71
N LEU A 56 13.25 7.65 -4.03
CA LEU A 56 12.42 6.90 -4.94
C LEU A 56 12.82 5.45 -4.94
N SER A 57 11.85 4.56 -5.05
CA SER A 57 12.05 3.13 -5.24
C SER A 57 12.85 2.45 -4.13
N LYS A 58 12.66 2.87 -2.90
CA LYS A 58 13.22 2.14 -1.78
C LYS A 58 12.39 0.88 -1.58
N ASN A 59 12.96 -0.24 -1.95
CA ASN A 59 12.29 -1.52 -1.79
C ASN A 59 12.44 -2.03 -0.37
N VAL A 60 11.34 -2.46 0.20
CA VAL A 60 11.31 -3.03 1.53
C VAL A 60 10.86 -4.48 1.41
N SER A 61 11.56 -5.40 2.05
CA SER A 61 11.19 -6.80 2.06
C SER A 61 10.70 -7.21 3.44
N ILE A 62 9.59 -7.92 3.46
CA ILE A 62 8.95 -8.38 4.69
C ILE A 62 8.78 -9.89 4.60
N ASN A 63 9.20 -10.61 5.65
CA ASN A 63 8.96 -12.05 5.74
C ASN A 63 7.73 -12.27 6.64
N TYR A 64 6.72 -12.90 6.08
CA TYR A 64 5.46 -13.12 6.78
C TYR A 64 4.84 -14.43 6.35
N ASN A 65 4.59 -15.32 7.30
CA ASN A 65 3.97 -16.64 7.06
C ASN A 65 4.67 -17.45 5.97
N GLY A 66 6.00 -17.38 5.93
CA GLY A 66 6.79 -18.10 4.94
C GLY A 66 6.85 -17.44 3.57
N TYR A 67 6.24 -16.27 3.41
CA TYR A 67 6.28 -15.50 2.18
C TYR A 67 7.23 -14.33 2.31
N LYS A 68 7.87 -14.00 1.20
CA LYS A 68 8.65 -12.77 1.08
C LYS A 68 7.79 -11.75 0.34
N ILE A 69 7.43 -10.68 1.03
CA ILE A 69 6.62 -9.61 0.45
C ILE A 69 7.53 -8.44 0.17
N ASN A 70 7.65 -8.08 -1.09
CA ASN A 70 8.44 -6.93 -1.52
C ASN A 70 7.52 -5.75 -1.74
N ILE A 71 7.71 -4.70 -0.96
CA ILE A 71 6.96 -3.46 -1.08
C ILE A 71 7.79 -2.50 -1.90
N ILE A 72 7.24 -2.05 -3.02
CA ILE A 72 7.91 -1.16 -3.95
C ILE A 72 7.22 0.19 -3.90
N ASP A 73 7.96 1.22 -3.49
CA ASP A 73 7.40 2.56 -3.41
C ASP A 73 7.30 3.18 -4.80
N THR A 74 6.16 3.80 -5.10
CA THR A 74 5.97 4.49 -6.37
C THR A 74 6.23 5.99 -6.20
N PRO A 75 6.77 6.64 -7.24
CA PRO A 75 6.91 8.10 -7.20
C PRO A 75 5.54 8.77 -7.09
N GLY A 76 5.44 9.79 -6.25
CA GLY A 76 4.17 10.46 -5.99
C GLY A 76 3.75 11.48 -7.02
N HIS A 77 4.58 11.75 -8.02
CA HIS A 77 4.33 12.85 -8.97
C HIS A 77 4.22 12.36 -10.39
N SER A 78 3.35 13.01 -11.14
CA SER A 78 3.13 12.71 -12.55
C SER A 78 4.30 13.12 -13.45
N ASP A 79 5.27 13.85 -12.92
CA ASP A 79 6.38 14.38 -13.70
C ASP A 79 7.35 13.31 -14.19
N PHE A 80 7.28 12.12 -13.61
CA PHE A 80 8.24 11.05 -13.91
C PHE A 80 7.51 9.82 -14.44
N GLY A 81 6.81 9.99 -15.56
CA GLY A 81 6.03 8.91 -16.15
C GLY A 81 6.84 7.65 -16.39
N GLY A 82 8.07 7.80 -16.91
CA GLY A 82 8.93 6.66 -17.17
C GLY A 82 9.36 5.94 -15.89
N GLU A 83 9.56 6.69 -14.82
CA GLU A 83 9.91 6.10 -13.52
C GLU A 83 8.74 5.30 -12.95
N VAL A 84 7.52 5.83 -13.07
CA VAL A 84 6.32 5.13 -12.60
C VAL A 84 6.19 3.79 -13.32
N GLU A 85 6.29 3.78 -14.64
CA GLU A 85 6.17 2.54 -15.41
C GLU A 85 7.25 1.54 -15.04
N ARG A 86 8.49 2.02 -14.85
CA ARG A 86 9.60 1.16 -14.47
C ARG A 86 9.36 0.48 -13.12
N VAL A 87 8.89 1.25 -12.16
CA VAL A 87 8.57 0.74 -10.82
C VAL A 87 7.42 -0.25 -10.90
N LEU A 88 6.36 0.10 -11.62
CA LEU A 88 5.19 -0.77 -11.74
C LEU A 88 5.50 -2.08 -12.47
N ASN A 89 6.48 -2.08 -13.38
CA ASN A 89 6.90 -3.30 -14.05
C ASN A 89 7.49 -4.34 -13.10
N MET A 90 7.98 -3.90 -11.94
CA MET A 90 8.53 -4.81 -10.95
C MET A 90 7.47 -5.44 -10.05
N ALA A 91 6.23 -5.00 -10.16
CA ALA A 91 5.15 -5.43 -9.27
C ALA A 91 4.15 -6.34 -10.00
N ASP A 92 3.49 -7.18 -9.23
CA ASP A 92 2.43 -8.06 -9.72
C ASP A 92 1.06 -7.60 -9.26
N GLY A 93 1.04 -6.69 -8.30
CA GLY A 93 -0.18 -6.05 -7.82
C GLY A 93 0.15 -4.70 -7.21
N CYS A 94 -0.89 -3.97 -6.82
CA CYS A 94 -0.70 -2.67 -6.19
C CYS A 94 -1.57 -2.53 -4.95
N LEU A 95 -1.06 -1.77 -4.00
CA LEU A 95 -1.77 -1.43 -2.77
C LEU A 95 -2.10 0.06 -2.83
N LEU A 96 -3.37 0.38 -2.96
CA LEU A 96 -3.82 1.76 -2.99
C LEU A 96 -4.25 2.17 -1.58
N LEU A 97 -3.52 3.11 -1.01
CA LEU A 97 -3.79 3.62 0.32
C LEU A 97 -4.52 4.95 0.20
N VAL A 98 -5.70 5.04 0.80
CA VAL A 98 -6.51 6.26 0.76
C VAL A 98 -6.94 6.65 2.16
N ASP A 99 -7.10 7.96 2.35
CA ASP A 99 -7.62 8.52 3.59
C ASP A 99 -9.14 8.31 3.67
N ALA A 100 -9.63 7.89 4.83
CA ALA A 100 -11.05 7.57 5.01
C ALA A 100 -11.98 8.79 4.92
N PHE A 101 -11.42 9.98 4.90
CA PHE A 101 -12.21 11.20 4.72
C PHE A 101 -11.98 11.81 3.35
N GLU A 102 -10.72 11.99 2.95
CA GLU A 102 -10.40 12.66 1.70
C GLU A 102 -10.69 11.80 0.46
N GLY A 103 -10.51 10.49 0.59
CA GLY A 103 -10.69 9.61 -0.55
C GLY A 103 -9.53 9.68 -1.53
N PRO A 104 -9.70 9.13 -2.74
CA PRO A 104 -8.64 9.15 -3.74
C PRO A 104 -8.36 10.57 -4.23
N MET A 105 -7.07 10.92 -4.33
CA MET A 105 -6.62 12.26 -4.69
C MET A 105 -6.18 12.29 -6.15
N PRO A 106 -6.30 13.45 -6.80
CA PRO A 106 -5.94 13.56 -8.23
C PRO A 106 -4.52 13.12 -8.55
N GLN A 107 -3.57 13.34 -7.65
CA GLN A 107 -2.18 13.00 -7.88
C GLN A 107 -1.95 11.49 -8.02
N THR A 108 -2.76 10.69 -7.34
CA THR A 108 -2.62 9.23 -7.43
C THR A 108 -3.33 8.66 -8.65
N ARG A 109 -4.22 9.42 -9.27
CA ARG A 109 -4.99 8.95 -10.42
C ARG A 109 -4.09 8.50 -11.57
N PHE A 110 -3.04 9.27 -11.87
CA PHE A 110 -2.13 8.93 -12.96
C PHE A 110 -1.42 7.60 -12.70
N VAL A 111 -0.89 7.44 -11.49
CA VAL A 111 -0.18 6.21 -11.13
C VAL A 111 -1.13 5.02 -11.12
N LEU A 112 -2.32 5.20 -10.55
CA LEU A 112 -3.33 4.14 -10.53
C LEU A 112 -3.75 3.76 -11.95
N GLN A 113 -3.93 4.73 -12.84
CA GLN A 113 -4.28 4.47 -14.22
C GLN A 113 -3.23 3.58 -14.90
N LYS A 114 -1.96 3.89 -14.70
CA LYS A 114 -0.87 3.08 -15.24
C LYS A 114 -0.90 1.66 -14.68
N ALA A 115 -1.10 1.52 -13.37
CA ALA A 115 -1.17 0.21 -12.75
C ALA A 115 -2.32 -0.63 -13.33
N ILE A 116 -3.48 -0.01 -13.52
CA ILE A 116 -4.65 -0.68 -14.09
C ILE A 116 -4.36 -1.12 -15.53
N GLN A 117 -3.77 -0.22 -16.34
CA GLN A 117 -3.42 -0.53 -17.73
C GLN A 117 -2.41 -1.67 -17.84
N MET A 118 -1.54 -1.80 -16.87
CA MET A 118 -0.54 -2.87 -16.84
C MET A 118 -1.08 -4.18 -16.29
N GLY A 119 -2.35 -4.22 -15.89
CA GLY A 119 -2.97 -5.45 -15.40
C GLY A 119 -2.66 -5.81 -13.97
N LEU A 120 -2.14 -4.88 -13.17
CA LEU A 120 -1.85 -5.15 -11.77
C LEU A 120 -3.14 -5.35 -10.98
N LYS A 121 -3.14 -6.32 -10.07
CA LYS A 121 -4.29 -6.55 -9.19
C LYS A 121 -4.25 -5.57 -8.03
N PRO A 122 -5.33 -4.79 -7.82
CA PRO A 122 -5.34 -3.79 -6.75
C PRO A 122 -5.87 -4.35 -5.44
N ILE A 123 -5.30 -3.84 -4.35
CA ILE A 123 -5.84 -3.99 -3.01
C ILE A 123 -6.01 -2.57 -2.48
N VAL A 124 -7.14 -2.28 -1.86
CA VAL A 124 -7.42 -0.94 -1.34
C VAL A 124 -7.37 -0.96 0.17
N VAL A 125 -6.64 -0.01 0.74
CA VAL A 125 -6.58 0.18 2.20
C VAL A 125 -7.13 1.56 2.51
N VAL A 126 -8.25 1.59 3.25
CA VAL A 126 -8.88 2.81 3.71
C VAL A 126 -8.37 3.10 5.11
N ASN A 127 -7.50 4.10 5.21
CA ASN A 127 -6.77 4.44 6.43
C ASN A 127 -7.43 5.59 7.19
N LYS A 128 -7.12 5.69 8.46
CA LYS A 128 -7.57 6.77 9.35
C LYS A 128 -9.05 6.70 9.68
N VAL A 129 -9.59 5.48 9.80
CA VAL A 129 -10.99 5.30 10.21
C VAL A 129 -11.19 5.64 11.70
N ASP A 130 -10.09 5.90 12.42
CA ASP A 130 -10.14 6.37 13.81
C ASP A 130 -10.60 7.82 13.92
N LYS A 131 -10.59 8.57 12.83
CA LYS A 131 -10.99 9.96 12.84
C LYS A 131 -12.51 10.10 12.88
N PRO A 132 -13.04 11.07 13.66
CA PRO A 132 -14.50 11.19 13.82
C PRO A 132 -15.23 11.59 12.54
N ASN A 133 -14.55 12.22 11.59
CA ASN A 133 -15.17 12.65 10.34
C ASN A 133 -14.98 11.65 9.21
N CYS A 134 -14.51 10.44 9.49
CA CYS A 134 -14.28 9.45 8.44
C CYS A 134 -15.60 8.97 7.80
N ARG A 135 -15.49 8.58 6.54
CA ARG A 135 -16.62 8.07 5.75
C ARG A 135 -16.12 6.91 4.89
N PRO A 136 -15.70 5.80 5.53
CA PRO A 136 -15.00 4.73 4.82
C PRO A 136 -15.82 4.05 3.73
N ASP A 137 -17.13 3.91 3.92
CA ASP A 137 -17.98 3.28 2.90
C ASP A 137 -18.08 4.16 1.65
N GLU A 138 -18.22 5.48 1.84
CA GLU A 138 -18.24 6.42 0.72
C GLU A 138 -16.92 6.44 -0.01
N VAL A 139 -15.81 6.42 0.73
CA VAL A 139 -14.48 6.42 0.13
C VAL A 139 -14.26 5.14 -0.69
N GLN A 140 -14.74 4.01 -0.20
CA GLN A 140 -14.64 2.76 -0.94
C GLN A 140 -15.40 2.85 -2.27
N GLU A 141 -16.59 3.44 -2.26
CA GLU A 141 -17.36 3.64 -3.48
C GLU A 141 -16.65 4.60 -4.43
N MET A 142 -16.03 5.67 -3.90
CA MET A 142 -15.27 6.60 -4.72
C MET A 142 -14.11 5.91 -5.43
N VAL A 143 -13.42 4.99 -4.74
CA VAL A 143 -12.34 4.22 -5.34
C VAL A 143 -12.86 3.28 -6.41
N PHE A 144 -13.96 2.61 -6.15
CA PHE A 144 -14.59 1.73 -7.14
C PHE A 144 -14.94 2.51 -8.40
N ASP A 145 -15.60 3.66 -8.24
CA ASP A 145 -15.98 4.49 -9.38
C ASP A 145 -14.75 4.98 -10.14
N LEU A 146 -13.70 5.34 -9.43
CA LEU A 146 -12.46 5.77 -10.06
C LEU A 146 -11.88 4.64 -10.91
N MET A 147 -11.78 3.44 -10.37
CA MET A 147 -11.24 2.31 -11.11
C MET A 147 -12.11 1.95 -12.30
N PHE A 148 -13.43 2.02 -12.14
CA PHE A 148 -14.35 1.80 -13.25
C PHE A 148 -14.10 2.81 -14.37
N ASN A 149 -13.90 4.06 -14.02
CA ASN A 149 -13.62 5.12 -15.00
C ASN A 149 -12.24 4.99 -15.63
N LEU A 150 -11.34 4.26 -15.02
CA LEU A 150 -10.00 3.98 -15.56
C LEU A 150 -9.97 2.68 -16.38
N ASP A 151 -11.14 2.12 -16.70
CA ASP A 151 -11.27 0.91 -17.52
C ASP A 151 -10.68 -0.34 -16.89
N ALA A 152 -10.79 -0.45 -15.56
CA ALA A 152 -10.36 -1.65 -14.86
C ALA A 152 -11.17 -2.87 -15.33
N THR A 153 -10.51 -4.03 -15.35
CA THR A 153 -11.18 -5.29 -15.68
C THR A 153 -12.11 -5.73 -14.55
N GLU A 154 -12.97 -6.70 -14.82
CA GLU A 154 -13.83 -7.26 -13.78
C GLU A 154 -13.03 -7.81 -12.61
N GLU A 155 -11.90 -8.49 -12.91
CA GLU A 155 -11.02 -8.99 -11.88
C GLU A 155 -10.44 -7.87 -11.02
N GLN A 156 -10.05 -6.78 -11.66
CA GLN A 156 -9.52 -5.62 -10.93
C GLN A 156 -10.60 -4.91 -10.12
N LEU A 157 -11.82 -4.89 -10.60
CA LEU A 157 -12.94 -4.27 -9.88
C LEU A 157 -13.39 -5.10 -8.68
N ASP A 158 -13.03 -6.37 -8.65
CA ASP A 158 -13.30 -7.27 -7.53
C ASP A 158 -12.18 -7.18 -6.49
N PHE A 159 -11.68 -5.98 -6.23
CA PHE A 159 -10.57 -5.78 -5.31
C PHE A 159 -11.01 -5.92 -3.86
N PRO A 160 -10.16 -6.47 -3.00
CA PRO A 160 -10.44 -6.47 -1.57
C PRO A 160 -10.22 -5.08 -1.00
N THR A 161 -11.01 -4.71 -0.01
CA THR A 161 -10.87 -3.46 0.72
C THR A 161 -10.61 -3.75 2.19
N ILE A 162 -9.59 -3.11 2.73
CA ILE A 162 -9.18 -3.26 4.11
C ILE A 162 -9.28 -1.90 4.77
N TYR A 163 -9.77 -1.86 6.00
CA TYR A 163 -10.04 -0.62 6.71
C TYR A 163 -9.28 -0.61 8.02
N GLY A 164 -8.82 0.55 8.44
CA GLY A 164 -8.22 0.64 9.76
C GLY A 164 -7.48 1.94 10.00
N SER A 165 -6.59 1.87 10.97
CA SER A 165 -5.71 2.98 11.33
C SER A 165 -4.30 2.47 11.48
N ALA A 166 -3.43 2.85 10.53
CA ALA A 166 -2.02 2.50 10.61
C ALA A 166 -1.39 3.09 11.88
N LYS A 167 -1.79 4.30 12.23
CA LYS A 167 -1.29 4.96 13.44
C LYS A 167 -1.61 4.16 14.70
N GLN A 168 -2.82 3.60 14.76
CA GLN A 168 -3.25 2.80 15.90
C GLN A 168 -2.87 1.32 15.78
N ASN A 169 -2.21 0.96 14.69
CA ASN A 169 -1.68 -0.39 14.46
C ASN A 169 -2.77 -1.45 14.34
N TRP A 170 -3.84 -1.14 13.61
CA TRP A 170 -4.86 -2.16 13.34
C TRP A 170 -5.46 -2.00 11.95
N MET A 171 -5.79 -3.14 11.33
CA MET A 171 -6.49 -3.22 10.06
C MET A 171 -7.49 -4.37 10.11
N SER A 172 -8.60 -4.22 9.41
CA SER A 172 -9.69 -5.20 9.44
C SER A 172 -10.41 -5.19 8.09
N LEU A 173 -11.12 -6.26 7.81
CA LEU A 173 -11.98 -6.32 6.63
C LEU A 173 -13.28 -5.54 6.83
N ASP A 174 -13.57 -5.14 8.06
CA ASP A 174 -14.74 -4.34 8.41
C ASP A 174 -14.31 -3.24 9.36
N TRP A 175 -14.50 -1.97 8.96
CA TRP A 175 -14.03 -0.85 9.75
C TRP A 175 -14.80 -0.72 11.10
N ARG A 176 -15.93 -1.38 11.21
CA ARG A 176 -16.71 -1.40 12.46
C ARG A 176 -16.19 -2.44 13.45
N LYS A 177 -15.24 -3.28 13.02
CA LYS A 177 -14.70 -4.36 13.84
C LYS A 177 -13.18 -4.20 13.95
N PRO A 178 -12.70 -3.31 14.83
CA PRO A 178 -11.25 -3.10 14.95
C PRO A 178 -10.54 -4.35 15.44
N THR A 179 -9.31 -4.49 15.00
CA THR A 179 -8.41 -5.56 15.42
C THR A 179 -7.28 -4.97 16.24
N ASP A 180 -6.29 -5.79 16.58
CA ASP A 180 -5.12 -5.34 17.33
C ASP A 180 -3.82 -5.44 16.52
N ASN A 181 -3.94 -5.69 15.21
CA ASN A 181 -2.77 -5.82 14.34
C ASN A 181 -3.12 -5.44 12.90
N ILE A 182 -2.10 -5.35 12.05
CA ILE A 182 -2.30 -4.99 10.65
C ILE A 182 -2.23 -6.19 9.71
N ASN A 183 -2.32 -7.38 10.24
CA ASN A 183 -2.11 -8.61 9.46
C ASN A 183 -3.09 -8.76 8.30
N ALA A 184 -4.27 -8.15 8.38
CA ALA A 184 -5.25 -8.21 7.28
C ALA A 184 -4.65 -7.71 5.97
N VAL A 185 -3.77 -6.70 6.02
CA VAL A 185 -3.10 -6.19 4.81
C VAL A 185 -2.14 -7.23 4.26
N LEU A 186 -1.32 -7.82 5.12
CA LEU A 186 -0.35 -8.83 4.69
C LEU A 186 -1.04 -10.08 4.17
N ASP A 187 -2.10 -10.50 4.83
CA ASP A 187 -2.88 -11.67 4.40
C ASP A 187 -3.52 -11.44 3.02
N ALA A 188 -4.03 -10.23 2.79
CA ALA A 188 -4.63 -9.89 1.51
C ALA A 188 -3.57 -9.91 0.39
N ILE A 189 -2.37 -9.41 0.66
CA ILE A 189 -1.30 -9.44 -0.33
C ILE A 189 -0.99 -10.88 -0.74
N ILE A 190 -0.88 -11.78 0.23
CA ILE A 190 -0.59 -13.19 -0.05
C ILE A 190 -1.72 -13.83 -0.85
N GLU A 191 -2.96 -13.52 -0.50
CA GLU A 191 -4.13 -14.16 -1.10
C GLU A 191 -4.46 -13.63 -2.50
N TYR A 192 -4.37 -12.32 -2.70
CA TYR A 192 -4.89 -11.69 -3.92
C TYR A 192 -3.83 -11.31 -4.95
N ILE A 193 -2.58 -11.10 -4.54
CA ILE A 193 -1.52 -10.76 -5.48
C ILE A 193 -0.92 -12.05 -6.01
N PRO A 194 -0.79 -12.19 -7.36
CA PRO A 194 -0.20 -13.42 -7.91
C PRO A 194 1.30 -13.47 -7.68
N ALA A 195 1.85 -14.68 -7.77
CA ALA A 195 3.30 -14.88 -7.74
C ALA A 195 3.94 -14.28 -8.99
N PRO A 196 5.18 -13.83 -8.90
CA PRO A 196 5.87 -13.33 -10.09
C PRO A 196 6.11 -14.44 -11.11
N GLU A 197 6.07 -14.07 -12.37
CA GLU A 197 6.34 -14.99 -13.47
C GLU A 197 7.83 -15.13 -13.73
#